data_93c8b162fbe90aa2c4c9fc7c948a54a4
#
_entry.id   93c8b162fbe90aa2c4c9fc7c948a54a4
#
_cell.length_a   1.000
_cell.length_b   1.000
_cell.length_c   1.000
_cell.angle_alpha   90.00
_cell.angle_beta   90.00
_cell.angle_gamma   90.00
#
_symmetry.space_group_name_H-M   'P 1'
#
loop_
_entity.id
_entity.type
_entity.pdbx_description
1 polymer ?
#
loop_
_entity_poly.entity_id
_entity_poly.type
_entity_poly.pdbx_seq_one_letter_code
_entity_poly.pdbx_strand_id
1 'polypeptide(L)'
;MKQSFRLQSGGLINRDKKISFKFNGKNYFGYEGDTLASALIANGVHLIGRSFKYHRPRGFFGAGVDEPYAIVQLYRNGETEPNIKATEQELFEGLEAKSVNCWPSVNFDVGAINNFLKIFLPAGFYYKTFMWPKSFWYKVYEPFIRR
;
A
#
# COMPACT_ATOMS: atom_id res chain seq x y z
N MET A 1 -8.99 -3.01 -19.92
CA MET A 1 -9.73 -2.31 -18.83
C MET A 1 -9.85 -0.84 -19.21
N LYS A 2 -10.98 -0.19 -18.90
CA LYS A 2 -11.16 1.26 -19.09
C LYS A 2 -10.78 1.99 -17.81
N GLN A 3 -9.94 3.03 -17.90
CA GLN A 3 -9.54 3.85 -16.74
C GLN A 3 -10.59 4.96 -16.53
N SER A 4 -11.61 4.65 -15.76
CA SER A 4 -12.77 5.54 -15.56
C SER A 4 -12.46 6.82 -14.81
N PHE A 5 -11.37 6.83 -14.05
CA PHE A 5 -10.94 7.96 -13.20
C PHE A 5 -9.76 8.74 -13.78
N ARG A 6 -9.43 8.50 -15.06
CA ARG A 6 -8.38 9.25 -15.74
C ARG A 6 -8.95 10.38 -16.58
N LEU A 7 -8.38 11.57 -16.44
CA LEU A 7 -8.63 12.68 -17.34
C LEU A 7 -8.13 12.34 -18.75
N GLN A 8 -8.91 12.73 -19.77
CA GLN A 8 -8.58 12.43 -21.16
C GLN A 8 -7.42 13.28 -21.71
N SER A 9 -7.18 14.44 -21.12
CA SER A 9 -6.10 15.35 -21.49
C SER A 9 -5.47 15.99 -20.27
N GLY A 10 -4.32 16.64 -20.47
CA GLY A 10 -3.54 17.29 -19.41
C GLY A 10 -2.61 16.35 -18.65
N GLY A 11 -1.80 16.92 -17.73
CA GLY A 11 -0.76 16.23 -16.98
C GLY A 11 0.52 15.99 -17.80
N LEU A 12 1.53 15.44 -17.14
CA LEU A 12 2.86 15.18 -17.73
C LEU A 12 3.06 13.73 -18.16
N ILE A 13 1.98 12.95 -18.26
CA ILE A 13 2.06 11.55 -18.65
C ILE A 13 2.14 11.39 -20.18
N ASN A 14 2.94 10.44 -20.63
CA ASN A 14 3.01 10.03 -22.04
C ASN A 14 1.98 8.93 -22.32
N ARG A 15 0.84 9.30 -22.92
CA ARG A 15 -0.28 8.40 -23.19
C ARG A 15 -0.02 7.39 -24.31
N ASP A 16 1.02 7.61 -25.12
CA ASP A 16 1.40 6.69 -26.18
C ASP A 16 2.21 5.50 -25.65
N LYS A 17 2.80 5.64 -24.46
CA LYS A 17 3.61 4.60 -23.83
C LYS A 17 2.90 4.00 -22.63
N LYS A 18 2.23 2.89 -22.90
CA LYS A 18 1.51 2.10 -21.89
C LYS A 18 2.47 1.23 -21.08
N ILE A 19 2.28 1.17 -19.78
CA ILE A 19 3.08 0.40 -18.82
C ILE A 19 2.15 -0.58 -18.07
N SER A 20 2.53 -1.85 -18.02
CA SER A 20 1.78 -2.88 -17.30
C SER A 20 2.40 -3.13 -15.92
N PHE A 21 1.56 -3.29 -14.92
CA PHE A 21 1.99 -3.55 -13.54
C PHE A 21 1.00 -4.43 -12.78
N LYS A 22 1.42 -4.96 -11.63
CA LYS A 22 0.57 -5.76 -10.74
C LYS A 22 0.36 -5.06 -9.39
N PHE A 23 -0.86 -5.12 -8.90
CA PHE A 23 -1.18 -4.73 -7.54
C PHE A 23 -2.11 -5.75 -6.89
N ASN A 24 -1.70 -6.27 -5.72
CA ASN A 24 -2.42 -7.36 -5.03
C ASN A 24 -2.72 -8.57 -5.94
N GLY A 25 -1.78 -8.94 -6.80
CA GLY A 25 -1.88 -10.05 -7.74
C GLY A 25 -2.76 -9.79 -8.97
N LYS A 26 -3.37 -8.61 -9.11
CA LYS A 26 -4.17 -8.23 -10.29
C LYS A 26 -3.34 -7.38 -11.25
N ASN A 27 -3.52 -7.60 -12.55
CA ASN A 27 -2.86 -6.82 -13.58
C ASN A 27 -3.61 -5.51 -13.84
N TYR A 28 -2.86 -4.44 -13.93
CA TYR A 28 -3.32 -3.10 -14.25
C TYR A 28 -2.41 -2.48 -15.31
N PHE A 29 -2.79 -1.31 -15.82
CA PHE A 29 -1.92 -0.52 -16.67
C PHE A 29 -1.96 0.95 -16.28
N GLY A 30 -0.88 1.63 -16.57
CA GLY A 30 -0.73 3.08 -16.52
C GLY A 30 0.03 3.56 -17.73
N TYR A 31 0.62 4.74 -17.62
CA TYR A 31 1.40 5.35 -18.69
C TYR A 31 2.74 5.84 -18.15
N GLU A 32 3.70 6.04 -19.03
CA GLU A 32 4.98 6.66 -18.66
C GLU A 32 4.76 8.04 -18.04
N GLY A 33 5.40 8.31 -16.91
CA GLY A 33 5.20 9.51 -16.10
C GLY A 33 4.11 9.38 -15.03
N ASP A 34 3.35 8.26 -15.00
CA ASP A 34 2.50 7.96 -13.84
C ASP A 34 3.34 7.57 -12.62
N THR A 35 2.87 7.95 -11.44
CA THR A 35 3.24 7.27 -10.19
C THR A 35 2.36 6.03 -10.01
N LEU A 36 2.78 5.10 -9.16
CA LEU A 36 1.95 3.96 -8.78
C LEU A 36 0.58 4.43 -8.25
N ALA A 37 0.55 5.52 -7.46
CA ALA A 37 -0.68 6.11 -6.95
C ALA A 37 -1.60 6.60 -8.06
N SER A 38 -1.09 7.41 -8.99
CA SER A 38 -1.91 7.95 -10.08
C SER A 38 -2.47 6.86 -10.99
N ALA A 39 -1.65 5.84 -11.27
CA ALA A 39 -2.07 4.69 -12.07
C ALA A 39 -3.15 3.86 -11.36
N LEU A 40 -3.03 3.62 -10.04
CA LEU A 40 -4.03 2.91 -9.25
C LEU A 40 -5.36 3.67 -9.20
N ILE A 41 -5.34 4.98 -8.91
CA ILE A 41 -6.53 5.83 -8.92
C ILE A 41 -7.21 5.78 -10.29
N ALA A 42 -6.46 5.94 -11.38
CA ALA A 42 -6.99 5.88 -12.74
C ALA A 42 -7.73 4.57 -13.05
N ASN A 43 -7.27 3.46 -12.46
CA ASN A 43 -7.89 2.14 -12.57
C ASN A 43 -9.02 1.89 -11.54
N GLY A 44 -9.40 2.89 -10.74
CA GLY A 44 -10.47 2.78 -9.74
C GLY A 44 -10.06 2.05 -8.45
N VAL A 45 -8.76 1.94 -8.18
CA VAL A 45 -8.26 1.35 -6.93
C VAL A 45 -8.07 2.47 -5.92
N HIS A 46 -8.96 2.58 -4.95
CA HIS A 46 -8.94 3.63 -3.92
C HIS A 46 -8.50 3.12 -2.55
N LEU A 47 -8.63 1.82 -2.29
CA LEU A 47 -8.20 1.18 -1.06
C LEU A 47 -6.80 0.58 -1.23
N ILE A 48 -5.81 1.20 -0.61
CA ILE A 48 -4.38 0.87 -0.82
C ILE A 48 -3.83 -0.04 0.27
N GLY A 49 -4.28 0.13 1.49
CA GLY A 49 -3.82 -0.65 2.63
C GLY A 49 -4.68 -0.40 3.86
N ARG A 50 -4.18 -0.82 5.01
CA ARG A 50 -4.85 -0.61 6.29
C ARG A 50 -3.89 -0.07 7.34
N SER A 51 -4.43 0.54 8.39
CA SER A 51 -3.60 1.00 9.50
C SER A 51 -3.15 -0.19 10.35
N PHE A 52 -1.90 -0.16 10.83
CA PHE A 52 -1.31 -1.25 11.57
C PHE A 52 -2.09 -1.64 12.83
N LYS A 53 -2.50 -0.67 13.65
CA LYS A 53 -3.12 -0.94 14.95
C LYS A 53 -4.58 -1.39 14.87
N TYR A 54 -5.39 -0.65 14.12
CA TYR A 54 -6.84 -0.86 14.06
C TYR A 54 -7.33 -1.41 12.74
N HIS A 55 -6.43 -1.66 11.80
CA HIS A 55 -6.76 -2.13 10.45
C HIS A 55 -7.83 -1.29 9.72
N ARG A 56 -7.83 0.02 10.02
CA ARG A 56 -8.75 0.96 9.35
C ARG A 56 -8.35 1.12 7.89
N PRO A 57 -9.32 1.19 6.97
CA PRO A 57 -9.03 1.43 5.56
C PRO A 57 -8.17 2.67 5.33
N ARG A 58 -7.21 2.56 4.41
CA ARG A 58 -6.31 3.65 3.98
C ARG A 58 -6.34 3.77 2.47
N GLY A 59 -6.54 4.97 2.00
CA GLY A 59 -6.49 5.35 0.59
C GLY A 59 -5.44 6.41 0.35
N PHE A 60 -5.66 7.26 -0.63
CA PHE A 60 -4.82 8.41 -0.95
C PHE A 60 -5.36 9.66 -0.25
N PHE A 61 -4.49 10.39 0.41
CA PHE A 61 -4.79 11.66 1.04
C PHE A 61 -4.10 12.83 0.33
N GLY A 62 -2.86 12.66 -0.05
CA GLY A 62 -2.04 13.62 -0.77
C GLY A 62 -1.54 13.10 -2.11
N ALA A 63 -0.81 13.93 -2.85
CA ALA A 63 -0.27 13.59 -4.17
C ALA A 63 1.26 13.51 -4.23
N GLY A 64 1.95 13.83 -3.15
CA GLY A 64 3.40 13.94 -3.10
C GLY A 64 4.03 13.28 -1.88
N VAL A 65 5.15 13.83 -1.46
CA VAL A 65 5.98 13.34 -0.33
C VAL A 65 5.29 13.42 1.03
N ASP A 66 4.28 14.25 1.16
CA ASP A 66 3.46 14.45 2.37
C ASP A 66 2.34 13.42 2.52
N GLU A 67 2.17 12.49 1.55
CA GLU A 67 1.19 11.41 1.63
C GLU A 67 1.46 10.48 2.83
N PRO A 68 0.55 10.42 3.84
CA PRO A 68 0.79 9.66 5.06
C PRO A 68 0.26 8.22 5.02
N TYR A 69 -0.58 7.84 4.05
CA TYR A 69 -1.38 6.61 4.12
C TYR A 69 -1.20 5.64 2.97
N ALA A 70 -0.80 6.12 1.79
CA ALA A 70 -0.66 5.28 0.59
C ALA A 70 0.68 4.54 0.58
N ILE A 71 0.90 3.72 1.62
CA ILE A 71 2.10 2.92 1.81
C ILE A 71 1.86 1.53 1.26
N VAL A 72 2.81 1.03 0.49
CA VAL A 72 2.78 -0.29 -0.15
C VAL A 72 4.09 -1.03 0.06
N GLN A 73 4.09 -2.32 -0.20
CA GLN A 73 5.28 -3.13 -0.32
C GLN A 73 5.55 -3.41 -1.79
N LEU A 74 6.75 -3.09 -2.25
CA LEU A 74 7.21 -3.42 -3.61
C LEU A 74 7.95 -4.76 -3.63
N TYR A 75 7.88 -5.40 -4.79
CA TYR A 75 8.66 -6.60 -5.12
C TYR A 75 9.53 -6.28 -6.33
N ARG A 76 10.85 -6.39 -6.15
CA ARG A 76 11.84 -6.12 -7.19
C ARG A 76 12.93 -7.18 -7.15
N ASN A 77 13.15 -7.86 -8.27
CA ASN A 77 14.24 -8.86 -8.40
C ASN A 77 14.27 -9.95 -7.31
N GLY A 78 13.10 -10.36 -6.81
CA GLY A 78 13.00 -11.33 -5.72
C GLY A 78 13.16 -10.76 -4.31
N GLU A 79 13.46 -9.49 -4.19
CA GLU A 79 13.54 -8.75 -2.91
C GLU A 79 12.26 -7.98 -2.64
N THR A 80 12.06 -7.61 -1.38
CA THR A 80 10.91 -6.82 -0.94
C THR A 80 11.36 -5.49 -0.37
N GLU A 81 10.79 -4.40 -0.89
CA GLU A 81 11.00 -3.05 -0.38
C GLU A 81 9.76 -2.62 0.40
N PRO A 82 9.80 -2.62 1.75
CA PRO A 82 8.65 -2.27 2.57
C PRO A 82 8.48 -0.76 2.71
N ASN A 83 7.23 -0.36 3.00
CA ASN A 83 6.87 1.02 3.37
C ASN A 83 7.18 2.07 2.30
N ILE A 84 7.03 1.72 1.03
CA ILE A 84 7.18 2.66 -0.08
C ILE A 84 5.89 3.45 -0.25
N LYS A 85 6.01 4.77 -0.40
CA LYS A 85 4.87 5.62 -0.73
C LYS A 85 4.50 5.48 -2.20
N ALA A 86 3.29 5.07 -2.47
CA ALA A 86 2.81 4.89 -3.84
C ALA A 86 2.81 6.20 -4.66
N THR A 87 2.76 7.36 -3.98
CA THR A 87 2.81 8.69 -4.59
C THR A 87 4.21 9.10 -5.07
N GLU A 88 5.26 8.49 -4.52
CA GLU A 88 6.66 8.76 -4.87
C GLU A 88 7.22 7.70 -5.82
N GLN A 89 6.59 6.54 -5.88
CA GLN A 89 7.05 5.44 -6.73
C GLN A 89 6.63 5.69 -8.18
N GLU A 90 7.60 5.96 -9.04
CA GLU A 90 7.39 6.02 -10.50
C GLU A 90 6.98 4.64 -11.04
N LEU A 91 6.04 4.65 -11.98
CA LEU A 91 5.57 3.44 -12.63
C LEU A 91 6.59 2.94 -13.67
N PHE A 92 6.93 1.66 -13.61
CA PHE A 92 7.77 0.99 -14.61
C PHE A 92 7.18 -0.36 -15.01
N GLU A 93 7.59 -0.88 -16.16
CA GLU A 93 7.08 -2.14 -16.70
C GLU A 93 7.40 -3.31 -15.78
N GLY A 94 6.36 -4.09 -15.45
CA GLY A 94 6.47 -5.25 -14.58
C GLY A 94 6.54 -4.93 -13.08
N LEU A 95 6.33 -3.68 -12.66
CA LEU A 95 6.24 -3.33 -11.24
C LEU A 95 5.21 -4.22 -10.55
N GLU A 96 5.59 -4.83 -9.42
CA GLU A 96 4.68 -5.57 -8.56
C GLU A 96 4.64 -4.94 -7.17
N ALA A 97 3.42 -4.66 -6.68
CA ALA A 97 3.21 -4.10 -5.35
C ALA A 97 2.05 -4.79 -4.64
N LYS A 98 2.08 -4.74 -3.30
CA LYS A 98 1.01 -5.25 -2.43
C LYS A 98 0.64 -4.25 -1.35
N SER A 99 -0.61 -4.32 -0.93
CA SER A 99 -1.12 -3.65 0.25
C SER A 99 -0.41 -4.12 1.51
N VAL A 100 -0.29 -3.24 2.50
CA VAL A 100 0.29 -3.54 3.81
C VAL A 100 -0.80 -3.61 4.90
N ASN A 101 -0.47 -4.26 6.02
CA ASN A 101 -1.31 -4.37 7.22
C ASN A 101 -2.69 -4.96 6.93
N CYS A 102 -2.78 -6.00 6.12
CA CYS A 102 -4.05 -6.69 5.83
C CYS A 102 -3.83 -8.19 5.61
N TRP A 103 -4.79 -9.00 6.06
CA TRP A 103 -4.78 -10.44 5.85
C TRP A 103 -6.23 -10.99 5.90
N PRO A 104 -6.65 -11.84 4.97
CA PRO A 104 -5.95 -12.32 3.77
C PRO A 104 -5.90 -11.30 2.61
N SER A 105 -6.70 -10.23 2.64
CA SER A 105 -6.71 -9.21 1.59
C SER A 105 -7.07 -7.83 2.15
N VAL A 106 -6.80 -6.77 1.39
CA VAL A 106 -7.14 -5.40 1.78
C VAL A 106 -8.66 -5.17 1.88
N ASN A 107 -9.45 -5.87 1.07
CA ASN A 107 -10.92 -5.76 1.07
C ASN A 107 -11.56 -6.58 2.18
N PHE A 108 -11.03 -7.77 2.44
CA PHE A 108 -11.48 -8.64 3.53
C PHE A 108 -10.29 -8.90 4.46
N ASP A 109 -10.29 -8.21 5.59
CA ASP A 109 -9.18 -8.22 6.53
C ASP A 109 -9.65 -8.64 7.91
N VAL A 110 -9.16 -9.80 8.36
CA VAL A 110 -9.48 -10.35 9.69
C VAL A 110 -8.98 -9.44 10.80
N GLY A 111 -7.85 -8.75 10.60
CA GLY A 111 -7.30 -7.80 11.57
C GLY A 111 -8.22 -6.61 11.87
N ALA A 112 -9.23 -6.35 11.02
CA ALA A 112 -10.22 -5.30 11.26
C ALA A 112 -11.03 -5.50 12.57
N ILE A 113 -11.02 -6.70 13.15
CA ILE A 113 -11.60 -6.97 14.47
C ILE A 113 -10.95 -6.09 15.56
N ASN A 114 -9.69 -5.68 15.40
CA ASN A 114 -9.00 -4.79 16.33
C ASN A 114 -9.70 -3.43 16.48
N ASN A 115 -10.48 -3.00 15.48
CA ASN A 115 -11.25 -1.77 15.58
C ASN A 115 -12.40 -1.88 16.60
N PHE A 116 -12.95 -3.08 16.80
CA PHE A 116 -13.95 -3.35 17.83
C PHE A 116 -13.28 -3.48 19.20
N LEU A 117 -12.08 -4.05 19.26
CA LEU A 117 -11.31 -4.24 20.48
C LEU A 117 -10.51 -2.99 20.90
N LYS A 118 -10.80 -1.83 20.34
CA LYS A 118 -10.05 -0.58 20.55
C LYS A 118 -9.94 -0.14 22.01
N ILE A 119 -10.90 -0.50 22.85
CA ILE A 119 -10.90 -0.19 24.29
C ILE A 119 -9.74 -0.90 25.00
N PHE A 120 -9.37 -2.10 24.53
CA PHE A 120 -8.27 -2.89 25.08
C PHE A 120 -6.90 -2.56 24.46
N LEU A 121 -6.87 -1.70 23.45
CA LEU A 121 -5.66 -1.29 22.72
C LEU A 121 -5.31 0.19 23.03
N PRO A 122 -4.80 0.52 24.23
CA PRO A 122 -4.57 1.90 24.65
C PRO A 122 -3.46 2.59 23.84
N ALA A 123 -3.33 3.90 24.01
CA ALA A 123 -2.16 4.64 23.55
C ALA A 123 -0.89 3.99 24.11
N GLY A 124 0.19 3.94 23.33
CA GLY A 124 1.41 3.26 23.75
C GLY A 124 1.43 1.73 23.55
N PHE A 125 0.41 1.18 22.87
CA PHE A 125 0.36 -0.24 22.50
C PHE A 125 1.68 -0.79 21.95
N TYR A 126 2.35 -0.06 21.07
CA TYR A 126 3.62 -0.45 20.46
C TYR A 126 4.74 -0.60 21.49
N TYR A 127 4.83 0.33 22.43
CA TYR A 127 5.86 0.32 23.48
C TYR A 127 5.70 -0.84 24.46
N LYS A 128 4.48 -1.35 24.63
CA LYS A 128 4.19 -2.44 25.55
C LYS A 128 4.22 -3.81 24.90
N THR A 129 3.89 -3.91 23.61
CA THR A 129 3.66 -5.19 22.94
C THR A 129 4.90 -5.76 22.26
N PHE A 130 5.79 -4.91 21.71
CA PHE A 130 6.93 -5.35 20.88
C PHE A 130 8.29 -5.11 21.55
N MET A 131 8.35 -4.96 22.86
CA MET A 131 9.60 -4.62 23.56
C MET A 131 10.29 -5.80 24.23
N TRP A 132 9.59 -6.86 24.53
CA TRP A 132 10.14 -7.98 25.29
C TRP A 132 9.55 -9.33 24.81
N PRO A 133 10.40 -10.35 24.65
CA PRO A 133 11.87 -10.33 24.75
C PRO A 133 12.52 -9.71 23.48
N LYS A 134 13.61 -8.98 23.64
CA LYS A 134 14.33 -8.30 22.52
C LYS A 134 14.79 -9.25 21.44
N SER A 135 15.11 -10.51 21.79
CA SER A 135 15.53 -11.56 20.86
C SER A 135 14.46 -11.94 19.80
N PHE A 136 13.19 -11.57 20.06
CA PHE A 136 12.08 -11.86 19.16
C PHE A 136 11.93 -10.79 18.06
N TRP A 137 12.69 -9.68 18.14
CA TRP A 137 12.52 -8.59 17.19
C TRP A 137 12.60 -9.05 15.73
N TYR A 138 13.71 -9.64 15.32
CA TYR A 138 13.92 -10.06 13.93
C TYR A 138 13.11 -11.28 13.50
N LYS A 139 12.86 -12.20 14.45
CA LYS A 139 12.23 -13.49 14.11
C LYS A 139 10.72 -13.47 14.19
N VAL A 140 10.14 -12.58 14.99
CA VAL A 140 8.70 -12.58 15.30
C VAL A 140 8.08 -11.20 15.04
N TYR A 141 8.57 -10.15 15.71
CA TYR A 141 7.89 -8.86 15.68
C TYR A 141 7.99 -8.16 14.33
N GLU A 142 9.18 -8.09 13.77
CA GLU A 142 9.40 -7.44 12.47
C GLU A 142 8.62 -8.11 11.34
N PRO A 143 8.67 -9.45 11.16
CA PRO A 143 7.84 -10.13 10.16
C PRO A 143 6.34 -9.95 10.38
N PHE A 144 5.89 -9.85 11.64
CA PHE A 144 4.49 -9.60 11.97
C PHE A 144 4.07 -8.16 11.64
N ILE A 145 4.93 -7.18 11.94
CA ILE A 145 4.69 -5.77 11.66
C ILE A 145 4.68 -5.49 10.14
N ARG A 146 5.47 -6.24 9.39
CA ARG A 146 5.61 -6.09 7.93
C ARG A 146 4.43 -6.66 7.13
N ARG A 147 3.64 -7.55 7.68
CA ARG A 147 2.45 -8.13 7.03
C ARG A 147 1.30 -7.14 6.94
#